data_c625b09d79f10c0267dbc7bb4ccc87db
#
_entry.id   c625b09d79f10c0267dbc7bb4ccc87db
#
_cell.length_a   1.000
_cell.length_b   1.000
_cell.length_c   1.000
_cell.angle_alpha   90.00
_cell.angle_beta   90.00
_cell.angle_gamma   90.00
#
_symmetry.space_group_name_H-M   'P 1'
#
loop_
_entity.id
_entity.type
_entity.pdbx_description
1 polymer ?
#
loop_
_entity_poly.entity_id
_entity_poly.type
_entity_poly.pdbx_seq_one_letter_code
_entity_poly.pdbx_strand_id
1 'polypeptide(L)'
;MKKVLKIEHLQKTFHPGTINENKIFKDLNLTVEDGDFVTVIGSNGAGKSTMLNTVAGSIIPDGGSIVLNGKDITTMHEVKRAKYIGHVFQDPMMGTAPNMWIMENLALAYRRGNKHTLKWGMPKGEELELYKTQLAKLGLGLEDRLTTKVGLLSGGQRQAITLLMATIKKPELLLLDEHTAALDPKTAAVVLEISDKIVKENNLTTLMVTHNMQNAIDYGNRLIMMHEGAVVFDVRGEEKKKLTVEQLLRKFNELETF
;
A
#
# COMPACT_ATOMS: atom_id res chain seq x y z
N MET A 1 -11.39 11.35 16.30
CA MET A 1 -10.63 10.10 16.04
C MET A 1 -9.14 10.39 16.01
N LYS A 2 -8.28 9.39 16.30
CA LYS A 2 -6.81 9.56 16.26
C LYS A 2 -6.37 9.65 14.81
N LYS A 3 -5.58 10.68 14.47
CA LYS A 3 -5.01 10.85 13.13
C LYS A 3 -3.74 10.01 13.03
N VAL A 4 -3.70 9.07 12.07
CA VAL A 4 -2.53 8.22 11.82
C VAL A 4 -1.60 8.86 10.80
N LEU A 5 -2.12 9.33 9.68
CA LEU A 5 -1.35 10.04 8.66
C LEU A 5 -1.89 11.46 8.51
N LYS A 6 -0.99 12.43 8.46
CA LYS A 6 -1.30 13.83 8.15
C LYS A 6 -0.29 14.35 7.13
N ILE A 7 -0.78 14.77 5.99
CA ILE A 7 -0.03 15.41 4.91
C ILE A 7 -0.52 16.86 4.85
N GLU A 8 0.38 17.82 4.95
CA GLU A 8 0.06 19.26 4.92
C GLU A 8 0.96 20.00 3.94
N HIS A 9 0.33 20.74 3.04
CA HIS A 9 0.97 21.63 2.07
C HIS A 9 2.09 20.93 1.29
N LEU A 10 1.92 19.63 0.97
CA LEU A 10 2.95 18.84 0.32
C LEU A 10 3.21 19.34 -1.10
N GLN A 11 4.48 19.54 -1.41
CA GLN A 11 4.95 20.02 -2.71
C GLN A 11 5.94 19.03 -3.30
N LYS A 12 5.82 18.78 -4.62
CA LYS A 12 6.78 17.97 -5.37
C LYS A 12 6.83 18.37 -6.82
N THR A 13 8.04 18.68 -7.27
CA THR A 13 8.37 18.97 -8.66
C THR A 13 9.45 18.02 -9.11
N PHE A 14 9.26 17.38 -10.25
CA PHE A 14 10.31 16.60 -10.92
C PHE A 14 11.02 17.47 -11.95
N HIS A 15 12.33 17.29 -12.08
CA HIS A 15 13.21 17.99 -13.03
C HIS A 15 13.04 19.54 -13.02
N PRO A 16 13.10 20.19 -11.84
CA PRO A 16 12.87 21.63 -11.73
C PRO A 16 13.87 22.43 -12.59
N GLY A 17 13.38 23.48 -13.25
CA GLY A 17 14.21 24.35 -14.10
C GLY A 17 14.60 23.76 -15.45
N THR A 18 14.04 22.61 -15.85
CA THR A 18 14.27 21.99 -17.16
C THR A 18 13.01 22.01 -18.02
N ILE A 19 13.18 21.68 -19.32
CA ILE A 19 12.04 21.52 -20.24
C ILE A 19 11.09 20.38 -19.86
N ASN A 20 11.55 19.47 -18.99
CA ASN A 20 10.78 18.34 -18.48
C ASN A 20 10.26 18.60 -17.05
N GLU A 21 10.25 19.86 -16.61
CA GLU A 21 9.70 20.21 -15.29
C GLU A 21 8.25 19.75 -15.18
N ASN A 22 7.96 18.97 -14.13
CA ASN A 22 6.62 18.49 -13.86
C ASN A 22 6.29 18.67 -12.37
N LYS A 23 5.37 19.59 -12.10
CA LYS A 23 4.86 19.89 -10.74
C LYS A 23 3.71 18.96 -10.42
N ILE A 24 4.02 17.86 -9.70
CA ILE A 24 3.02 16.86 -9.34
C ILE A 24 2.15 17.37 -8.18
N PHE A 25 2.76 17.86 -7.10
CA PHE A 25 2.03 18.43 -5.97
C PHE A 25 2.36 19.90 -5.83
N LYS A 26 1.31 20.74 -5.86
CA LYS A 26 1.40 22.16 -5.58
C LYS A 26 1.06 22.46 -4.12
N ASP A 27 0.06 21.76 -3.58
CA ASP A 27 -0.45 21.91 -2.20
C ASP A 27 -1.32 20.70 -1.83
N LEU A 28 -0.72 19.49 -1.78
CA LEU A 28 -1.48 18.30 -1.41
C LEU A 28 -1.71 18.27 0.11
N ASN A 29 -2.97 18.16 0.49
CA ASN A 29 -3.40 18.00 1.88
C ASN A 29 -4.24 16.72 2.02
N LEU A 30 -3.92 15.86 2.99
CA LEU A 30 -4.66 14.64 3.28
C LEU A 30 -4.48 14.25 4.75
N THR A 31 -5.58 13.92 5.42
CA THR A 31 -5.57 13.32 6.76
C THR A 31 -6.23 11.95 6.72
N VAL A 32 -5.58 10.93 7.30
CA VAL A 32 -6.11 9.58 7.45
C VAL A 32 -6.21 9.23 8.93
N GLU A 33 -7.37 8.74 9.34
CA GLU A 33 -7.67 8.41 10.72
C GLU A 33 -7.36 6.93 11.03
N ASP A 34 -7.27 6.59 12.32
CA ASP A 34 -7.00 5.23 12.76
C ASP A 34 -8.10 4.27 12.32
N GLY A 35 -7.71 3.18 11.66
CA GLY A 35 -8.65 2.21 11.09
C GLY A 35 -9.30 2.63 9.77
N ASP A 36 -8.97 3.80 9.20
CA ASP A 36 -9.42 4.16 7.86
C ASP A 36 -8.83 3.17 6.83
N PHE A 37 -9.68 2.59 6.02
CA PHE A 37 -9.29 1.93 4.78
C PHE A 37 -9.74 2.82 3.61
N VAL A 38 -8.80 3.62 3.11
CA VAL A 38 -9.04 4.62 2.07
C VAL A 38 -8.71 4.04 0.70
N THR A 39 -9.67 4.03 -0.20
CA THR A 39 -9.43 3.75 -1.62
C THR A 39 -9.13 5.06 -2.35
N VAL A 40 -8.11 5.05 -3.20
CA VAL A 40 -7.61 6.22 -3.93
C VAL A 40 -7.74 5.96 -5.43
N ILE A 41 -8.53 6.79 -6.11
CA ILE A 41 -8.71 6.76 -7.56
C ILE A 41 -8.26 8.09 -8.20
N GLY A 42 -8.17 8.13 -9.51
CA GLY A 42 -7.79 9.32 -10.28
C GLY A 42 -7.18 8.94 -11.63
N SER A 43 -7.06 9.88 -12.56
CA SER A 43 -6.44 9.70 -13.86
C SER A 43 -4.96 9.30 -13.78
N ASN A 44 -4.43 8.82 -14.90
CA ASN A 44 -2.99 8.64 -15.03
C ASN A 44 -2.31 10.01 -14.91
N GLY A 45 -1.25 10.09 -14.12
CA GLY A 45 -0.60 11.37 -13.83
C GLY A 45 -1.24 12.20 -12.70
N ALA A 46 -2.37 11.81 -12.11
CA ALA A 46 -3.00 12.51 -10.99
C ALA A 46 -2.14 12.55 -9.69
N GLY A 47 -1.00 11.85 -9.66
CA GLY A 47 -0.09 11.85 -8.51
C GLY A 47 -0.30 10.73 -7.51
N LYS A 48 -1.18 9.74 -7.76
CA LYS A 48 -1.51 8.65 -6.81
C LYS A 48 -0.28 7.87 -6.32
N SER A 49 0.47 7.24 -7.23
CA SER A 49 1.68 6.47 -6.87
C SER A 49 2.79 7.38 -6.37
N THR A 50 2.88 8.64 -6.86
CA THR A 50 3.81 9.63 -6.31
C THR A 50 3.48 9.94 -4.85
N MET A 51 2.20 10.07 -4.49
CA MET A 51 1.77 10.27 -3.10
C MET A 51 2.18 9.06 -2.23
N LEU A 52 1.87 7.83 -2.66
CA LEU A 52 2.27 6.62 -1.92
C LEU A 52 3.78 6.56 -1.74
N ASN A 53 4.56 6.79 -2.81
CA ASN A 53 6.01 6.77 -2.79
C ASN A 53 6.61 7.89 -1.91
N THR A 54 5.95 9.05 -1.87
CA THR A 54 6.37 10.14 -0.98
C THR A 54 6.06 9.80 0.48
N VAL A 55 4.93 9.16 0.77
CA VAL A 55 4.60 8.65 2.12
C VAL A 55 5.52 7.49 2.50
N ALA A 56 5.86 6.59 1.57
CA ALA A 56 6.82 5.49 1.80
C ALA A 56 8.26 5.98 2.02
N GLY A 57 8.62 7.16 1.47
CA GLY A 57 9.94 7.79 1.62
C GLY A 57 10.95 7.43 0.54
N SER A 58 10.53 6.79 -0.54
CA SER A 58 11.33 6.62 -1.77
C SER A 58 11.42 7.92 -2.57
N ILE A 59 10.42 8.80 -2.41
CA ILE A 59 10.44 10.18 -2.92
C ILE A 59 10.44 11.14 -1.73
N ILE A 60 11.39 12.07 -1.70
CA ILE A 60 11.41 13.15 -0.69
C ILE A 60 10.67 14.36 -1.27
N PRO A 61 9.72 14.96 -0.54
CA PRO A 61 9.02 16.16 -0.98
C PRO A 61 9.93 17.39 -1.01
N ASP A 62 9.56 18.39 -1.77
CA ASP A 62 10.29 19.67 -1.87
C ASP A 62 9.80 20.67 -0.81
N GLY A 63 8.57 20.51 -0.31
CA GLY A 63 7.97 21.31 0.76
C GLY A 63 6.79 20.64 1.41
N GLY A 64 6.27 21.23 2.48
CA GLY A 64 5.19 20.68 3.28
C GLY A 64 5.67 19.70 4.35
N SER A 65 4.73 18.94 4.93
CA SER A 65 5.05 17.99 6.00
C SER A 65 4.24 16.69 5.88
N ILE A 66 4.85 15.59 6.36
CA ILE A 66 4.23 14.27 6.49
C ILE A 66 4.44 13.79 7.93
N VAL A 67 3.34 13.64 8.65
CA VAL A 67 3.34 13.20 10.05
C VAL A 67 2.64 11.84 10.14
N LEU A 68 3.31 10.83 10.70
CA LEU A 68 2.78 9.49 10.95
C LEU A 68 2.72 9.25 12.45
N ASN A 69 1.52 9.03 13.01
CA ASN A 69 1.28 8.85 14.44
C ASN A 69 1.95 9.92 15.32
N GLY A 70 1.91 11.19 14.89
CA GLY A 70 2.51 12.31 15.61
C GLY A 70 4.02 12.47 15.41
N LYS A 71 4.65 11.58 14.61
CA LYS A 71 6.06 11.65 14.27
C LYS A 71 6.23 12.27 12.89
N ASP A 72 7.00 13.33 12.80
CA ASP A 72 7.42 13.88 11.50
C ASP A 72 8.36 12.91 10.79
N ILE A 73 7.96 12.50 9.59
CA ILE A 73 8.72 11.61 8.73
C ILE A 73 9.11 12.27 7.40
N THR A 74 8.86 13.55 7.23
CA THR A 74 8.98 14.29 5.97
C THR A 74 10.30 14.03 5.23
N THR A 75 11.43 14.12 5.94
CA THR A 75 12.77 13.91 5.38
C THR A 75 13.35 12.52 5.67
N MET A 76 12.55 11.63 6.29
CA MET A 76 12.99 10.29 6.64
C MET A 76 12.99 9.40 5.40
N HIS A 77 14.14 8.80 5.04
CA HIS A 77 14.25 7.87 3.92
C HIS A 77 13.49 6.55 4.17
N GLU A 78 13.09 5.89 3.09
CA GLU A 78 12.31 4.66 3.01
C GLU A 78 12.77 3.56 3.99
N VAL A 79 14.08 3.27 4.05
CA VAL A 79 14.64 2.24 4.95
C VAL A 79 14.26 2.47 6.42
N LYS A 80 14.22 3.72 6.86
CA LYS A 80 13.80 4.05 8.23
C LYS A 80 12.28 4.01 8.40
N ARG A 81 11.51 4.39 7.35
CA ARG A 81 10.05 4.33 7.36
C ARG A 81 9.52 2.91 7.27
N ALA A 82 10.26 1.98 6.65
CA ALA A 82 9.91 0.57 6.55
C ALA A 82 9.62 -0.10 7.90
N LYS A 83 10.08 0.47 9.01
CA LYS A 83 9.73 0.02 10.36
C LYS A 83 8.25 0.24 10.70
N TYR A 84 7.65 1.27 10.14
CA TYR A 84 6.30 1.76 10.46
C TYR A 84 5.30 1.51 9.33
N ILE A 85 5.78 1.49 8.09
CA ILE A 85 4.96 1.43 6.87
C ILE A 85 5.15 0.07 6.20
N GLY A 86 4.04 -0.63 5.93
CA GLY A 86 3.99 -1.76 5.02
C GLY A 86 3.70 -1.25 3.62
N HIS A 87 4.43 -1.70 2.61
CA HIS A 87 4.21 -1.29 1.22
C HIS A 87 4.11 -2.52 0.32
N VAL A 88 3.02 -2.62 -0.43
CA VAL A 88 2.77 -3.65 -1.45
C VAL A 88 2.76 -2.96 -2.80
N PHE A 89 3.66 -3.35 -3.67
CA PHE A 89 3.87 -2.75 -4.99
C PHE A 89 2.96 -3.38 -6.05
N GLN A 90 2.81 -2.69 -7.16
CA GLN A 90 2.11 -3.18 -8.34
C GLN A 90 2.78 -4.45 -8.91
N ASP A 91 4.12 -4.44 -9.01
CA ASP A 91 4.89 -5.62 -9.39
C ASP A 91 5.28 -6.41 -8.11
N PRO A 92 4.75 -7.65 -7.94
CA PRO A 92 5.06 -8.48 -6.77
C PRO A 92 6.54 -8.89 -6.69
N MET A 93 7.31 -8.73 -7.78
CA MET A 93 8.76 -8.98 -7.77
C MET A 93 9.51 -7.93 -6.96
N MET A 94 9.03 -6.69 -6.90
CA MET A 94 9.70 -5.60 -6.17
C MET A 94 9.66 -5.79 -4.66
N GLY A 95 8.67 -6.51 -4.14
CA GLY A 95 8.51 -6.75 -2.70
C GLY A 95 9.18 -8.03 -2.19
N THR A 96 9.82 -8.84 -3.06
CA THR A 96 10.33 -10.18 -2.70
C THR A 96 11.76 -10.43 -3.21
N ALA A 97 12.45 -11.35 -2.55
CA ALA A 97 13.71 -11.93 -3.03
C ALA A 97 13.41 -13.27 -3.76
N PRO A 98 13.30 -13.28 -5.11
CA PRO A 98 12.73 -14.42 -5.85
C PRO A 98 13.56 -15.69 -5.75
N ASN A 99 14.87 -15.59 -5.53
CA ASN A 99 15.77 -16.72 -5.38
C ASN A 99 15.83 -17.31 -3.96
N MET A 100 15.23 -16.63 -3.00
CA MET A 100 15.11 -17.07 -1.61
C MET A 100 13.82 -17.87 -1.38
N TRP A 101 13.82 -18.70 -0.37
CA TRP A 101 12.66 -19.47 0.07
C TRP A 101 11.57 -18.57 0.66
N ILE A 102 10.33 -19.08 0.70
CA ILE A 102 9.19 -18.37 1.33
C ILE A 102 9.54 -18.02 2.78
N MET A 103 10.05 -18.97 3.57
CA MET A 103 10.40 -18.72 4.97
C MET A 103 11.51 -17.69 5.15
N GLU A 104 12.45 -17.58 4.21
CA GLU A 104 13.53 -16.58 4.27
C GLU A 104 12.98 -15.18 3.97
N ASN A 105 12.10 -15.04 2.97
CA ASN A 105 11.42 -13.80 2.67
C ASN A 105 10.58 -13.32 3.87
N LEU A 106 9.82 -14.23 4.50
CA LEU A 106 9.04 -13.92 5.71
C LEU A 106 9.95 -13.52 6.88
N ALA A 107 11.11 -14.16 7.04
CA ALA A 107 12.08 -13.81 8.09
C ALA A 107 12.65 -12.41 7.90
N LEU A 108 12.97 -12.01 6.67
CA LEU A 108 13.41 -10.65 6.37
C LEU A 108 12.32 -9.64 6.76
N ALA A 109 11.07 -9.91 6.39
CA ALA A 109 9.93 -9.05 6.69
C ALA A 109 9.64 -8.97 8.21
N TYR A 110 9.62 -10.11 8.90
CA TYR A 110 9.34 -10.20 10.33
C TYR A 110 10.41 -9.51 11.19
N ARG A 111 11.67 -9.57 10.75
CA ARG A 111 12.80 -8.94 11.43
C ARG A 111 13.00 -7.47 11.04
N ARG A 112 12.14 -6.92 10.20
CA ARG A 112 12.16 -5.51 9.76
C ARG A 112 12.22 -4.55 10.95
N GLY A 113 13.17 -3.62 10.93
CA GLY A 113 13.36 -2.61 11.97
C GLY A 113 14.03 -3.11 13.26
N ASN A 114 14.42 -4.38 13.34
CA ASN A 114 15.25 -4.89 14.43
C ASN A 114 16.73 -4.59 14.17
N LYS A 115 17.55 -4.61 15.23
CA LYS A 115 19.01 -4.53 15.07
C LYS A 115 19.50 -5.79 14.35
N HIS A 116 20.28 -5.60 13.28
CA HIS A 116 20.91 -6.72 12.59
C HIS A 116 22.00 -7.33 13.45
N THR A 117 22.05 -8.64 13.53
CA THR A 117 23.09 -9.41 14.19
C THR A 117 23.70 -10.38 13.18
N LEU A 118 24.99 -10.70 13.35
CA LEU A 118 25.70 -11.69 12.51
C LEU A 118 25.29 -13.15 12.79
N LYS A 119 24.29 -13.37 13.64
CA LYS A 119 23.80 -14.72 13.91
C LYS A 119 23.06 -15.25 12.67
N TRP A 120 23.51 -16.40 12.18
CA TRP A 120 22.81 -17.17 11.13
C TRP A 120 21.37 -17.46 11.58
N GLY A 121 20.42 -16.93 10.84
CA GLY A 121 19.06 -16.81 11.35
C GLY A 121 18.00 -17.54 10.52
N MET A 122 18.23 -18.84 10.17
CA MET A 122 17.13 -19.65 9.63
C MET A 122 15.98 -19.67 10.66
N PRO A 123 14.73 -19.45 10.23
CA PRO A 123 13.55 -19.56 11.10
C PRO A 123 13.47 -20.94 11.73
N LYS A 124 13.25 -21.01 13.03
CA LYS A 124 13.13 -22.27 13.79
C LYS A 124 12.09 -22.13 14.91
N GLY A 125 11.55 -23.26 15.35
CA GLY A 125 10.64 -23.30 16.49
C GLY A 125 9.42 -22.40 16.29
N GLU A 126 9.13 -21.53 17.25
CA GLU A 126 7.95 -20.66 17.26
C GLU A 126 7.87 -19.71 16.05
N GLU A 127 9.01 -19.22 15.55
CA GLU A 127 9.04 -18.35 14.36
C GLU A 127 8.56 -19.09 13.10
N LEU A 128 8.94 -20.37 12.95
CA LEU A 128 8.51 -21.21 11.83
C LEU A 128 7.01 -21.53 11.91
N GLU A 129 6.52 -21.86 13.09
CA GLU A 129 5.10 -22.15 13.32
C GLU A 129 4.24 -20.89 13.14
N LEU A 130 4.73 -19.72 13.51
CA LEU A 130 4.08 -18.45 13.19
C LEU A 130 3.90 -18.30 11.67
N TYR A 131 4.96 -18.57 10.88
CA TYR A 131 4.89 -18.43 9.43
C TYR A 131 3.89 -19.39 8.80
N LYS A 132 3.89 -20.66 9.22
CA LYS A 132 2.89 -21.65 8.78
C LYS A 132 1.46 -21.17 9.08
N THR A 133 1.23 -20.74 10.32
CA THR A 133 -0.09 -20.25 10.75
C THR A 133 -0.55 -19.06 9.92
N GLN A 134 0.34 -18.10 9.63
CA GLN A 134 -0.01 -16.94 8.84
C GLN A 134 -0.23 -17.30 7.36
N LEU A 135 0.56 -18.21 6.80
CA LEU A 135 0.39 -18.71 5.44
C LEU A 135 -0.92 -19.47 5.26
N ALA A 136 -1.28 -20.32 6.23
CA ALA A 136 -2.53 -21.08 6.21
C ALA A 136 -3.78 -20.16 6.14
N LYS A 137 -3.72 -18.97 6.76
CA LYS A 137 -4.81 -17.97 6.70
C LYS A 137 -5.06 -17.43 5.29
N LEU A 138 -4.05 -17.51 4.40
CA LEU A 138 -4.19 -17.08 3.01
C LEU A 138 -5.03 -18.07 2.18
N GLY A 139 -5.14 -19.35 2.61
CA GLY A 139 -5.91 -20.39 1.91
C GLY A 139 -5.32 -20.80 0.54
N LEU A 140 -3.99 -20.68 0.37
CA LEU A 140 -3.32 -20.90 -0.91
C LEU A 140 -2.39 -22.14 -0.88
N GLY A 141 -2.40 -22.93 0.19
CA GLY A 141 -1.55 -24.13 0.37
C GLY A 141 -0.05 -23.82 0.45
N LEU A 142 0.31 -22.62 0.92
CA LEU A 142 1.70 -22.16 1.00
C LEU A 142 2.37 -22.55 2.33
N GLU A 143 1.61 -22.91 3.34
CA GLU A 143 2.07 -23.37 4.65
C GLU A 143 2.93 -24.63 4.59
N ASP A 144 2.69 -25.48 3.59
CA ASP A 144 3.46 -26.72 3.35
C ASP A 144 4.64 -26.52 2.38
N ARG A 145 4.83 -25.29 1.87
CA ARG A 145 5.80 -24.94 0.82
C ARG A 145 6.87 -23.96 1.26
N LEU A 146 7.19 -23.90 2.53
CA LEU A 146 8.12 -22.94 3.14
C LEU A 146 9.52 -22.90 2.49
N THR A 147 10.00 -24.03 1.95
CA THR A 147 11.29 -24.16 1.25
C THR A 147 11.16 -24.00 -0.28
N THR A 148 10.00 -23.61 -0.79
CA THR A 148 9.84 -23.24 -2.19
C THR A 148 10.41 -21.84 -2.41
N LYS A 149 11.16 -21.64 -3.51
CA LYS A 149 11.63 -20.32 -3.92
C LYS A 149 10.44 -19.44 -4.35
N VAL A 150 10.40 -18.19 -3.89
CA VAL A 150 9.30 -17.27 -4.20
C VAL A 150 9.15 -17.02 -5.70
N GLY A 151 10.26 -17.05 -6.45
CA GLY A 151 10.26 -16.94 -7.91
C GLY A 151 9.49 -18.03 -8.66
N LEU A 152 9.25 -19.20 -8.02
CA LEU A 152 8.49 -20.32 -8.60
C LEU A 152 6.97 -20.25 -8.32
N LEU A 153 6.53 -19.26 -7.58
CA LEU A 153 5.11 -19.05 -7.25
C LEU A 153 4.36 -18.42 -8.42
N SER A 154 3.05 -18.67 -8.50
CA SER A 154 2.17 -17.90 -9.41
C SER A 154 2.14 -16.41 -9.00
N GLY A 155 1.71 -15.55 -9.93
CA GLY A 155 1.58 -14.10 -9.65
C GLY A 155 0.74 -13.82 -8.40
N GLY A 156 -0.44 -14.44 -8.29
CA GLY A 156 -1.32 -14.27 -7.13
C GLY A 156 -0.74 -14.82 -5.83
N GLN A 157 -0.10 -15.99 -5.86
CA GLN A 157 0.57 -16.53 -4.68
C GLN A 157 1.70 -15.62 -4.21
N ARG A 158 2.48 -15.07 -5.14
CA ARG A 158 3.55 -14.12 -4.83
C ARG A 158 3.00 -12.83 -4.26
N GLN A 159 1.92 -12.30 -4.83
CA GLN A 159 1.25 -11.10 -4.32
C GLN A 159 0.71 -11.31 -2.90
N ALA A 160 0.10 -12.46 -2.62
CA ALA A 160 -0.35 -12.82 -1.28
C ALA A 160 0.82 -12.92 -0.28
N ILE A 161 1.97 -13.47 -0.69
CA ILE A 161 3.20 -13.46 0.12
C ILE A 161 3.68 -12.03 0.39
N THR A 162 3.70 -11.17 -0.63
CA THR A 162 4.12 -9.77 -0.49
C THR A 162 3.21 -9.03 0.51
N LEU A 163 1.90 -9.25 0.42
CA LEU A 163 0.95 -8.70 1.37
C LEU A 163 1.19 -9.22 2.80
N LEU A 164 1.42 -10.54 2.96
CA LEU A 164 1.76 -11.10 4.26
C LEU A 164 3.07 -10.51 4.79
N MET A 165 4.10 -10.38 3.97
CA MET A 165 5.37 -9.73 4.36
C MET A 165 5.17 -8.28 4.81
N ALA A 166 4.29 -7.52 4.16
CA ALA A 166 3.97 -6.15 4.55
C ALA A 166 3.26 -6.07 5.91
N THR A 167 2.51 -7.13 6.30
CA THR A 167 1.57 -7.13 7.43
C THR A 167 1.94 -8.07 8.57
N ILE A 168 2.86 -9.04 8.39
CA ILE A 168 3.28 -10.02 9.41
C ILE A 168 3.80 -9.36 10.69
N LYS A 169 4.41 -8.20 10.56
CA LYS A 169 4.67 -7.28 11.65
C LYS A 169 3.75 -6.10 11.45
N LYS A 170 2.67 -6.00 12.25
CA LYS A 170 1.62 -4.99 12.11
C LYS A 170 2.21 -3.61 11.82
N PRO A 171 1.98 -3.04 10.62
CA PRO A 171 2.44 -1.69 10.31
C PRO A 171 1.49 -0.65 10.93
N GLU A 172 1.97 0.58 11.09
CA GLU A 172 1.14 1.73 11.47
C GLU A 172 0.30 2.24 10.28
N LEU A 173 0.82 2.04 9.06
CA LEU A 173 0.14 2.35 7.80
C LEU A 173 0.48 1.31 6.76
N LEU A 174 -0.53 0.81 6.05
CA LEU A 174 -0.37 -0.10 4.91
C LEU A 174 -0.63 0.67 3.61
N LEU A 175 0.30 0.56 2.68
CA LEU A 175 0.19 1.12 1.33
C LEU A 175 0.03 -0.01 0.33
N LEU A 176 -1.02 0.03 -0.48
CA LEU A 176 -1.33 -0.92 -1.55
C LEU A 176 -1.37 -0.15 -2.87
N ASP A 177 -0.29 -0.27 -3.68
CA ASP A 177 -0.18 0.45 -4.95
C ASP A 177 -0.58 -0.47 -6.11
N GLU A 178 -1.81 -0.36 -6.58
CA GLU A 178 -2.38 -1.12 -7.71
C GLU A 178 -2.02 -2.63 -7.67
N HIS A 179 -1.96 -3.19 -6.48
CA HIS A 179 -1.36 -4.50 -6.16
C HIS A 179 -2.03 -5.71 -6.84
N THR A 180 -3.09 -5.50 -7.60
CA THR A 180 -3.78 -6.55 -8.37
C THR A 180 -3.79 -6.31 -9.87
N ALA A 181 -3.22 -5.17 -10.33
CA ALA A 181 -3.31 -4.77 -11.74
C ALA A 181 -2.59 -5.72 -12.71
N ALA A 182 -1.52 -6.38 -12.25
CA ALA A 182 -0.73 -7.33 -13.06
C ALA A 182 -1.28 -8.77 -13.04
N LEU A 183 -2.44 -9.01 -12.40
CA LEU A 183 -3.04 -10.33 -12.24
C LEU A 183 -4.25 -10.52 -13.18
N ASP A 184 -4.55 -11.76 -13.52
CA ASP A 184 -5.80 -12.08 -14.19
C ASP A 184 -7.00 -11.81 -13.26
N PRO A 185 -8.21 -11.55 -13.82
CA PRO A 185 -9.36 -11.10 -13.01
C PRO A 185 -9.75 -12.03 -11.86
N LYS A 186 -9.65 -13.35 -12.06
CA LYS A 186 -9.99 -14.34 -11.02
C LYS A 186 -8.99 -14.32 -9.88
N THR A 187 -7.72 -14.28 -10.20
CA THR A 187 -6.63 -14.19 -9.20
C THR A 187 -6.66 -12.84 -8.48
N ALA A 188 -6.93 -11.75 -9.21
CA ALA A 188 -7.07 -10.41 -8.63
C ALA A 188 -8.17 -10.35 -7.56
N ALA A 189 -9.34 -10.95 -7.84
CA ALA A 189 -10.43 -11.03 -6.88
C ALA A 189 -10.02 -11.74 -5.58
N VAL A 190 -9.35 -12.90 -5.69
CA VAL A 190 -8.85 -13.66 -4.53
C VAL A 190 -7.86 -12.82 -3.70
N VAL A 191 -6.91 -12.14 -4.36
CA VAL A 191 -5.93 -11.29 -3.65
C VAL A 191 -6.59 -10.10 -2.98
N LEU A 192 -7.61 -9.48 -3.59
CA LEU A 192 -8.38 -8.39 -2.98
C LEU A 192 -9.15 -8.87 -1.73
N GLU A 193 -9.80 -10.04 -1.80
CA GLU A 193 -10.48 -10.64 -0.64
C GLU A 193 -9.51 -10.92 0.52
N ILE A 194 -8.32 -11.48 0.21
CA ILE A 194 -7.25 -11.70 1.20
C ILE A 194 -6.82 -10.36 1.81
N SER A 195 -6.65 -9.33 0.97
CA SER A 195 -6.25 -7.98 1.42
C SER A 195 -7.27 -7.38 2.38
N ASP A 196 -8.55 -7.42 2.01
CA ASP A 196 -9.65 -6.91 2.83
C ASP A 196 -9.76 -7.64 4.17
N LYS A 197 -9.66 -8.98 4.13
CA LYS A 197 -9.65 -9.82 5.33
C LYS A 197 -8.50 -9.44 6.28
N ILE A 198 -7.27 -9.33 5.77
CA ILE A 198 -6.09 -8.98 6.59
C ILE A 198 -6.26 -7.58 7.19
N VAL A 199 -6.72 -6.61 6.40
CA VAL A 199 -6.95 -5.23 6.85
C VAL A 199 -7.98 -5.20 7.98
N LYS A 200 -9.12 -5.87 7.82
CA LYS A 200 -10.20 -5.91 8.80
C LYS A 200 -9.82 -6.65 10.08
N GLU A 201 -9.25 -7.86 9.96
CA GLU A 201 -8.85 -8.67 11.11
C GLU A 201 -7.80 -7.99 12.00
N ASN A 202 -6.91 -7.19 11.40
CA ASN A 202 -5.83 -6.52 12.13
C ASN A 202 -6.12 -5.04 12.41
N ASN A 203 -7.30 -4.53 12.00
CA ASN A 203 -7.66 -3.11 12.07
C ASN A 203 -6.51 -2.23 11.56
N LEU A 204 -6.12 -2.42 10.28
CA LEU A 204 -5.00 -1.70 9.68
C LEU A 204 -5.49 -0.39 9.04
N THR A 205 -4.81 0.70 9.35
CA THR A 205 -4.97 1.93 8.57
C THR A 205 -4.31 1.74 7.21
N THR A 206 -5.09 1.93 6.12
CA THR A 206 -4.67 1.50 4.77
C THR A 206 -4.98 2.57 3.73
N LEU A 207 -4.03 2.80 2.82
CA LEU A 207 -4.24 3.52 1.55
C LEU A 207 -4.11 2.52 0.40
N MET A 208 -5.15 2.34 -0.40
CA MET A 208 -5.18 1.45 -1.55
C MET A 208 -5.43 2.25 -2.83
N VAL A 209 -4.41 2.37 -3.68
CA VAL A 209 -4.57 2.92 -5.02
C VAL A 209 -5.13 1.84 -5.95
N THR A 210 -6.14 2.20 -6.71
CA THR A 210 -6.73 1.34 -7.74
C THR A 210 -7.27 2.19 -8.89
N HIS A 211 -7.23 1.64 -10.12
CA HIS A 211 -7.91 2.22 -11.28
C HIS A 211 -9.26 1.52 -11.55
N ASN A 212 -9.59 0.47 -10.80
CA ASN A 212 -10.88 -0.18 -10.89
C ASN A 212 -11.88 0.53 -9.97
N MET A 213 -12.87 1.22 -10.56
CA MET A 213 -13.86 2.01 -9.82
C MET A 213 -14.78 1.15 -8.96
N GLN A 214 -15.13 -0.08 -9.43
CA GLN A 214 -15.93 -0.99 -8.63
C GLN A 214 -15.18 -1.41 -7.37
N ASN A 215 -13.89 -1.79 -7.49
CA ASN A 215 -13.06 -2.12 -6.34
C ASN A 215 -12.93 -0.94 -5.37
N ALA A 216 -12.85 0.29 -5.90
CA ALA A 216 -12.77 1.49 -5.06
C ALA A 216 -14.05 1.71 -4.24
N ILE A 217 -15.21 1.33 -4.76
CA ILE A 217 -16.51 1.39 -4.05
C ILE A 217 -16.61 0.25 -3.03
N ASP A 218 -16.30 -0.98 -3.44
CA ASP A 218 -16.57 -2.19 -2.67
C ASP A 218 -15.64 -2.36 -1.46
N TYR A 219 -14.39 -1.88 -1.56
CA TYR A 219 -13.39 -2.02 -0.50
C TYR A 219 -13.19 -0.73 0.30
N GLY A 220 -12.92 -0.89 1.59
CA GLY A 220 -12.66 0.22 2.51
C GLY A 220 -13.90 1.02 2.93
N ASN A 221 -13.69 1.95 3.84
CA ASN A 221 -14.73 2.81 4.43
C ASN A 221 -14.70 4.25 3.91
N ARG A 222 -13.67 4.62 3.13
CA ARG A 222 -13.48 5.96 2.57
C ARG A 222 -12.96 5.85 1.15
N LEU A 223 -13.38 6.76 0.26
CA LEU A 223 -12.91 6.88 -1.11
C LEU A 223 -12.48 8.32 -1.35
N ILE A 224 -11.28 8.50 -1.89
CA ILE A 224 -10.79 9.79 -2.36
C ILE A 224 -10.49 9.72 -3.86
N MET A 225 -10.73 10.83 -4.56
CA MET A 225 -10.35 11.00 -5.95
C MET A 225 -9.27 12.07 -6.04
N MET A 226 -8.18 11.75 -6.72
CA MET A 226 -7.10 12.69 -6.99
C MET A 226 -7.15 13.16 -8.44
N HIS A 227 -6.91 14.46 -8.63
CA HIS A 227 -6.74 15.10 -9.93
C HIS A 227 -5.66 16.17 -9.82
N GLU A 228 -4.75 16.24 -10.78
CA GLU A 228 -3.62 17.20 -10.83
C GLU A 228 -2.90 17.42 -9.48
N GLY A 229 -2.63 16.33 -8.78
CA GLY A 229 -1.89 16.36 -7.51
C GLY A 229 -2.69 16.85 -6.30
N ALA A 230 -4.00 17.02 -6.40
CA ALA A 230 -4.88 17.40 -5.32
C ALA A 230 -5.96 16.34 -5.05
N VAL A 231 -6.49 16.32 -3.82
CA VAL A 231 -7.71 15.56 -3.48
C VAL A 231 -8.91 16.43 -3.85
N VAL A 232 -9.70 16.01 -4.84
CA VAL A 232 -10.84 16.76 -5.38
C VAL A 232 -12.19 16.20 -4.97
N PHE A 233 -12.21 14.95 -4.46
CA PHE A 233 -13.41 14.31 -3.93
C PHE A 233 -13.03 13.41 -2.76
N ASP A 234 -13.83 13.42 -1.70
CA ASP A 234 -13.62 12.67 -0.47
C ASP A 234 -14.96 12.27 0.12
N VAL A 235 -15.22 10.98 0.24
CA VAL A 235 -16.50 10.45 0.72
C VAL A 235 -16.26 9.27 1.66
N ARG A 236 -17.11 9.13 2.69
CA ARG A 236 -16.98 8.13 3.77
C ARG A 236 -18.29 7.43 4.10
N GLY A 237 -18.15 6.27 4.73
CA GLY A 237 -19.23 5.54 5.40
C GLY A 237 -20.45 5.32 4.50
N GLU A 238 -21.62 5.74 4.94
CA GLU A 238 -22.87 5.51 4.23
C GLU A 238 -22.98 6.25 2.89
N GLU A 239 -22.32 7.40 2.75
CA GLU A 239 -22.26 8.11 1.47
C GLU A 239 -21.46 7.33 0.44
N LYS A 240 -20.32 6.73 0.86
CA LYS A 240 -19.53 5.87 -0.01
C LYS A 240 -20.30 4.64 -0.47
N LYS A 241 -21.06 3.99 0.43
CA LYS A 241 -21.84 2.80 0.11
C LYS A 241 -22.94 3.04 -0.92
N LYS A 242 -23.40 4.29 -1.06
CA LYS A 242 -24.43 4.69 -2.04
C LYS A 242 -23.85 5.05 -3.41
N LEU A 243 -22.53 5.12 -3.52
CA LEU A 243 -21.90 5.46 -4.80
C LEU A 243 -22.09 4.34 -5.82
N THR A 244 -22.26 4.76 -7.07
CA THR A 244 -22.25 3.88 -8.24
C THR A 244 -21.04 4.21 -9.12
N VAL A 245 -20.63 3.24 -9.93
CA VAL A 245 -19.54 3.45 -10.93
C VAL A 245 -19.90 4.58 -11.88
N GLU A 246 -21.16 4.69 -12.29
CA GLU A 246 -21.65 5.75 -13.16
C GLU A 246 -21.47 7.15 -12.55
N GLN A 247 -21.76 7.29 -11.26
CA GLN A 247 -21.58 8.56 -10.54
C GLN A 247 -20.08 8.93 -10.44
N LEU A 248 -19.20 7.95 -10.22
CA LEU A 248 -17.76 8.20 -10.19
C LEU A 248 -17.24 8.58 -11.58
N LEU A 249 -17.68 7.89 -12.64
CA LEU A 249 -17.33 8.22 -14.03
C LEU A 249 -17.77 9.63 -14.41
N ARG A 250 -18.98 10.01 -14.02
CA ARG A 250 -19.49 11.37 -14.27
C ARG A 250 -18.59 12.41 -13.60
N LYS A 251 -18.27 12.25 -12.31
CA LYS A 251 -17.35 13.15 -11.59
C LYS A 251 -15.96 13.20 -12.25
N PHE A 252 -15.47 12.07 -12.73
CA PHE A 252 -14.19 11.97 -13.42
C PHE A 252 -14.19 12.78 -14.72
N ASN A 253 -15.23 12.62 -15.54
CA ASN A 253 -15.37 13.35 -16.80
C ASN A 253 -15.54 14.88 -16.60
N GLU A 254 -16.25 15.29 -15.52
CA GLU A 254 -16.39 16.71 -15.16
C GLU A 254 -15.02 17.35 -14.87
N LEU A 255 -14.05 16.63 -14.32
CA LEU A 255 -12.70 17.11 -14.01
C LEU A 255 -11.77 17.17 -15.24
N GLU A 256 -12.01 16.34 -16.26
CA GLU A 256 -11.20 16.32 -17.50
C GLU A 256 -11.67 17.35 -18.54
N THR A 257 -12.82 18.00 -18.31
CA THR A 257 -13.42 18.93 -19.26
C THR A 257 -13.01 20.40 -18.96
N PHE A 258 -12.25 20.64 -17.94
CA PHE A 258 -11.68 21.94 -17.54
C PHE A 258 -10.15 21.90 -17.62
#